data_4fb354b436605c2c3ff4d004b1535c93
#
_entry.id   4fb354b436605c2c3ff4d004b1535c93
#
_cell.length_a   1.000
_cell.length_b   1.000
_cell.length_c   1.000
_cell.angle_alpha   90.00
_cell.angle_beta   90.00
_cell.angle_gamma   90.00
#
_symmetry.space_group_name_H-M   'P 1'
#
loop_
_entity.id
_entity.type
_entity.pdbx_description
1 polymer ?
#
loop_
_entity_poly.entity_id
_entity_poly.type
_entity_poly.pdbx_seq_one_letter_code
_entity_poly.pdbx_strand_id
1 'polypeptide(L)'
;MTVYSRDREYVVYAFVALFVIMLWLVGGKKGIKSAVCLALTFVLTIFVYFPLVYRGFSPFWAAAIICVLSTVITIFFVAGANVKSVSAIAGTAFGVLVAGVLALIFGQLAGINGYNVSEVESLLFIGQNIPINIGGLLFSGILISTLGAVMDVGMSLASTIDEIHEKKPGLSVSELFRSGINVGRDMMGTMSNTLILAFVGGSIVTLMIDYCYDLSYYQLINSNNICIEIMQGLSGTIGIVLTVPFTSLLTAVMIKKYHKKHPCLLYTSPSPRDS
;
A
#
# COMPACT_ATOMS: atom_id res chain seq x y z
N MET A 1 -24.59 0.51 33.67
CA MET A 1 -25.05 -0.62 32.84
C MET A 1 -23.81 -1.27 32.24
N THR A 2 -23.29 -2.35 32.84
CA THR A 2 -22.13 -3.09 32.33
C THR A 2 -22.58 -3.88 31.13
N VAL A 3 -22.20 -3.42 29.94
CA VAL A 3 -22.38 -4.18 28.71
C VAL A 3 -21.50 -5.42 28.82
N TYR A 4 -22.11 -6.58 29.07
CA TYR A 4 -21.43 -7.87 29.00
C TYR A 4 -20.94 -8.07 27.56
N SER A 5 -19.68 -7.76 27.32
CA SER A 5 -18.99 -8.11 26.07
C SER A 5 -18.84 -9.63 26.06
N ARG A 6 -19.48 -10.30 25.10
CA ARG A 6 -19.31 -11.74 24.90
C ARG A 6 -17.86 -12.02 24.57
N ASP A 7 -17.22 -12.96 25.29
CA ASP A 7 -15.84 -13.38 24.98
C ASP A 7 -15.76 -13.89 23.54
N ARG A 8 -15.13 -13.10 22.67
CA ARG A 8 -14.98 -13.41 21.25
C ARG A 8 -13.54 -13.76 20.87
N GLU A 9 -12.64 -13.76 21.84
CA GLU A 9 -11.19 -13.96 21.62
C GLU A 9 -10.90 -15.25 20.87
N TYR A 10 -11.50 -16.36 21.30
CA TYR A 10 -11.29 -17.66 20.66
C TYR A 10 -11.73 -17.69 19.19
N VAL A 11 -12.80 -16.96 18.84
CA VAL A 11 -13.28 -16.87 17.45
C VAL A 11 -12.28 -16.09 16.61
N VAL A 12 -11.77 -14.96 17.13
CA VAL A 12 -10.76 -14.14 16.43
C VAL A 12 -9.48 -14.96 16.22
N TYR A 13 -8.98 -15.64 17.25
CA TYR A 13 -7.80 -16.49 17.10
C TYR A 13 -8.02 -17.65 16.12
N ALA A 14 -9.20 -18.26 16.12
CA ALA A 14 -9.55 -19.30 15.15
C ALA A 14 -9.54 -18.79 13.70
N PHE A 15 -10.07 -17.59 13.43
CA PHE A 15 -10.03 -16.97 12.11
C PHE A 15 -8.59 -16.61 11.68
N VAL A 16 -7.79 -16.06 12.58
CA VAL A 16 -6.37 -15.77 12.30
C VAL A 16 -5.60 -17.06 12.02
N ALA A 17 -5.83 -18.10 12.81
CA ALA A 17 -5.20 -19.41 12.61
C ALA A 17 -5.61 -20.01 11.25
N LEU A 18 -6.91 -19.98 10.92
CA LEU A 18 -7.41 -20.44 9.63
C LEU A 18 -6.75 -19.70 8.47
N PHE A 19 -6.65 -18.37 8.55
CA PHE A 19 -6.00 -17.56 7.53
C PHE A 19 -4.53 -17.94 7.34
N VAL A 20 -3.77 -18.08 8.43
CA VAL A 20 -2.35 -18.48 8.38
C VAL A 20 -2.18 -19.89 7.81
N ILE A 21 -3.06 -20.85 8.20
CA ILE A 21 -3.05 -22.21 7.68
C ILE A 21 -3.32 -22.21 6.16
N MET A 22 -4.30 -21.43 5.68
CA MET A 22 -4.59 -21.33 4.25
C MET A 22 -3.42 -20.74 3.47
N LEU A 23 -2.78 -19.68 4.00
CA LEU A 23 -1.57 -19.12 3.41
C LEU A 23 -0.43 -20.12 3.35
N TRP A 24 -0.29 -20.95 4.39
CA TRP A 24 0.73 -22.01 4.40
C TRP A 24 0.44 -23.12 3.39
N LEU A 25 -0.79 -23.61 3.35
CA LEU A 25 -1.18 -24.69 2.44
C LEU A 25 -1.02 -24.32 0.96
N VAL A 26 -1.42 -23.10 0.58
CA VAL A 26 -1.36 -22.64 -0.81
C VAL A 26 0.00 -22.01 -1.15
N GLY A 27 0.53 -21.17 -0.28
CA GLY A 27 1.74 -20.38 -0.53
C GLY A 27 3.04 -21.05 -0.04
N GLY A 28 2.94 -22.16 0.73
CA GLY A 28 4.10 -22.84 1.30
C GLY A 28 4.98 -21.90 2.15
N LYS A 29 6.29 -21.97 1.96
CA LYS A 29 7.26 -21.12 2.67
C LYS A 29 7.08 -19.62 2.37
N LYS A 30 6.64 -19.26 1.16
CA LYS A 30 6.37 -17.85 0.80
C LYS A 30 5.13 -17.32 1.50
N GLY A 31 4.08 -18.15 1.63
CA GLY A 31 2.86 -17.79 2.35
C GLY A 31 3.12 -17.50 3.83
N ILE A 32 3.94 -18.31 4.51
CA ILE A 32 4.33 -18.03 5.90
C ILE A 32 5.10 -16.71 6.01
N LYS A 33 6.05 -16.46 5.10
CA LYS A 33 6.77 -15.18 5.09
C LYS A 33 5.83 -13.99 4.93
N SER A 34 4.82 -14.09 4.06
CA SER A 34 3.81 -13.04 3.88
C SER A 34 2.97 -12.82 5.15
N ALA A 35 2.56 -13.90 5.83
CA ALA A 35 1.83 -13.79 7.10
C ALA A 35 2.67 -13.09 8.18
N VAL A 36 3.96 -13.43 8.29
CA VAL A 36 4.90 -12.79 9.23
C VAL A 36 5.07 -11.30 8.90
N CYS A 37 5.20 -10.94 7.60
CA CYS A 37 5.30 -9.53 7.19
C CYS A 37 4.04 -8.74 7.51
N LEU A 38 2.85 -9.33 7.30
CA LEU A 38 1.59 -8.72 7.67
C LEU A 38 1.53 -8.44 9.19
N ALA A 39 1.85 -9.45 10.01
CA ALA A 39 1.91 -9.29 11.46
C ALA A 39 2.93 -8.20 11.87
N LEU A 40 4.09 -8.16 11.23
CA LEU A 40 5.11 -7.15 11.48
C LEU A 40 4.62 -5.73 11.13
N THR A 41 3.87 -5.57 10.04
CA THR A 41 3.27 -4.27 9.68
C THR A 41 2.29 -3.79 10.76
N PHE A 42 1.46 -4.70 11.31
CA PHE A 42 0.60 -4.36 12.45
C PHE A 42 1.41 -3.99 13.70
N VAL A 43 2.47 -4.74 14.01
CA VAL A 43 3.37 -4.42 15.13
C VAL A 43 4.01 -3.04 14.95
N LEU A 44 4.52 -2.73 13.76
CA LEU A 44 5.08 -1.41 13.46
C LEU A 44 4.04 -0.29 13.62
N THR A 45 2.81 -0.53 13.18
CA THR A 45 1.74 0.46 13.34
C THR A 45 1.39 0.67 14.82
N ILE A 46 1.25 -0.39 15.61
CA ILE A 46 0.84 -0.28 17.00
C ILE A 46 1.98 0.25 17.89
N PHE A 47 3.20 -0.26 17.70
CA PHE A 47 4.32 0.01 18.63
C PHE A 47 5.25 1.15 18.16
N VAL A 48 5.17 1.57 16.91
CA VAL A 48 6.00 2.66 16.40
C VAL A 48 5.14 3.84 15.98
N TYR A 49 4.15 3.66 15.10
CA TYR A 49 3.33 4.76 14.60
C TYR A 49 2.52 5.42 15.72
N PHE A 50 1.73 4.65 16.49
CA PHE A 50 0.90 5.24 17.55
C PHE A 50 1.71 5.96 18.64
N PRO A 51 2.82 5.42 19.18
CA PRO A 51 3.63 6.15 20.14
C PRO A 51 4.30 7.41 19.60
N LEU A 52 4.69 7.43 18.32
CA LEU A 52 5.22 8.63 17.67
C LEU A 52 4.17 9.73 17.59
N VAL A 53 2.98 9.38 17.11
CA VAL A 53 1.85 10.33 16.99
C VAL A 53 1.41 10.81 18.38
N TYR A 54 1.34 9.92 19.36
CA TYR A 54 1.00 10.23 20.75
C TYR A 54 1.96 11.27 21.38
N ARG A 55 3.24 11.23 21.00
CA ARG A 55 4.25 12.20 21.42
C ARG A 55 4.21 13.54 20.67
N GLY A 56 3.23 13.74 19.79
CA GLY A 56 3.07 14.98 19.03
C GLY A 56 3.85 15.04 17.71
N PHE A 57 4.46 13.93 17.28
CA PHE A 57 5.05 13.88 15.95
C PHE A 57 3.96 13.95 14.88
N SER A 58 4.23 14.62 13.74
CA SER A 58 3.25 14.75 12.66
C SER A 58 2.80 13.38 12.15
N PRO A 59 1.48 13.05 12.19
CA PRO A 59 0.96 11.75 11.76
C PRO A 59 1.32 11.41 10.31
N PHE A 60 1.30 12.41 9.42
CA PHE A 60 1.65 12.23 8.01
C PHE A 60 3.10 11.73 7.84
N TRP A 61 4.06 12.39 8.48
CA TRP A 61 5.47 11.98 8.39
C TRP A 61 5.73 10.66 9.12
N ALA A 62 5.06 10.42 10.25
CA ALA A 62 5.12 9.15 10.95
C ALA A 62 4.66 8.01 10.03
N ALA A 63 3.51 8.18 9.36
CA ALA A 63 3.00 7.21 8.40
C ALA A 63 3.95 7.00 7.22
N ALA A 64 4.50 8.06 6.64
CA ALA A 64 5.46 7.96 5.54
C ALA A 64 6.70 7.12 5.94
N ILE A 65 7.25 7.35 7.13
CA ILE A 65 8.39 6.58 7.66
C ILE A 65 8.00 5.11 7.83
N ILE A 66 6.84 4.83 8.45
CA ILE A 66 6.37 3.46 8.66
C ILE A 66 6.09 2.76 7.33
N CYS A 67 5.50 3.43 6.34
CA CYS A 67 5.27 2.89 5.01
C CYS A 67 6.59 2.48 4.33
N VAL A 68 7.60 3.33 4.36
CA VAL A 68 8.92 3.01 3.80
C VAL A 68 9.57 1.85 4.56
N LEU A 69 9.56 1.90 5.89
CA LEU A 69 10.16 0.85 6.73
C LEU A 69 9.47 -0.51 6.52
N SER A 70 8.14 -0.54 6.53
CA SER A 70 7.35 -1.74 6.27
C SER A 70 7.63 -2.30 4.88
N THR A 71 7.70 -1.43 3.85
CA THR A 71 8.05 -1.81 2.48
C THR A 71 9.43 -2.46 2.40
N VAL A 72 10.44 -1.84 3.00
CA VAL A 72 11.82 -2.35 3.00
C VAL A 72 11.88 -3.73 3.64
N ILE A 73 11.30 -3.86 4.83
CA ILE A 73 11.30 -5.12 5.57
C ILE A 73 10.55 -6.21 4.80
N THR A 74 9.33 -5.91 4.34
CA THR A 74 8.47 -6.87 3.63
C THR A 74 9.13 -7.36 2.34
N ILE A 75 9.60 -6.45 1.50
CA ILE A 75 10.18 -6.82 0.20
C ILE A 75 11.49 -7.59 0.38
N PHE A 76 12.38 -7.18 1.28
CA PHE A 76 13.62 -7.93 1.53
C PHE A 76 13.36 -9.28 2.17
N PHE A 77 12.39 -9.40 3.06
CA PHE A 77 12.07 -10.66 3.71
C PHE A 77 11.41 -11.68 2.77
N VAL A 78 10.53 -11.21 1.86
CA VAL A 78 9.81 -12.07 0.91
C VAL A 78 10.67 -12.40 -0.31
N ALA A 79 11.27 -11.39 -0.94
CA ALA A 79 11.96 -11.52 -2.23
C ALA A 79 13.49 -11.56 -2.13
N GLY A 80 14.05 -11.29 -0.95
CA GLY A 80 15.50 -11.20 -0.74
C GLY A 80 16.09 -9.87 -1.22
N ALA A 81 17.40 -9.69 -0.97
CA ALA A 81 18.12 -8.47 -1.32
C ALA A 81 18.67 -8.55 -2.77
N ASN A 82 17.82 -8.28 -3.73
CA ASN A 82 18.12 -8.31 -5.17
C ASN A 82 17.85 -6.95 -5.82
N VAL A 83 18.30 -6.78 -7.05
CA VAL A 83 18.08 -5.56 -7.84
C VAL A 83 16.59 -5.25 -8.00
N LYS A 84 15.76 -6.29 -8.25
CA LYS A 84 14.29 -6.15 -8.31
C LYS A 84 13.68 -5.65 -7.01
N SER A 85 14.21 -6.10 -5.86
CA SER A 85 13.73 -5.67 -4.54
C SER A 85 14.00 -4.19 -4.30
N VAL A 86 15.18 -3.71 -4.65
CA VAL A 86 15.52 -2.29 -4.50
C VAL A 86 14.66 -1.41 -5.41
N SER A 87 14.44 -1.81 -6.66
CA SER A 87 13.58 -1.05 -7.57
C SER A 87 12.11 -1.07 -7.15
N ALA A 88 11.62 -2.20 -6.62
CA ALA A 88 10.28 -2.30 -6.07
C ALA A 88 10.09 -1.40 -4.83
N ILE A 89 11.07 -1.38 -3.90
CA ILE A 89 11.04 -0.50 -2.73
C ILE A 89 10.97 0.97 -3.15
N ALA A 90 11.84 1.39 -4.08
CA ALA A 90 11.85 2.77 -4.55
C ALA A 90 10.55 3.13 -5.30
N GLY A 91 10.02 2.21 -6.10
CA GLY A 91 8.74 2.38 -6.79
C GLY A 91 7.56 2.52 -5.83
N THR A 92 7.50 1.66 -4.83
CA THR A 92 6.46 1.71 -3.79
C THR A 92 6.55 2.99 -2.97
N ALA A 93 7.75 3.37 -2.52
CA ALA A 93 7.94 4.61 -1.76
C ALA A 93 7.52 5.84 -2.57
N PHE A 94 7.88 5.89 -3.85
CA PHE A 94 7.44 6.96 -4.76
C PHE A 94 5.91 7.00 -4.89
N GLY A 95 5.25 5.86 -5.17
CA GLY A 95 3.80 5.80 -5.37
C GLY A 95 3.01 6.19 -4.11
N VAL A 96 3.43 5.73 -2.94
CA VAL A 96 2.81 6.08 -1.65
C VAL A 96 2.99 7.56 -1.34
N LEU A 97 4.18 8.13 -1.56
CA LEU A 97 4.42 9.56 -1.35
C LEU A 97 3.58 10.41 -2.30
N VAL A 98 3.47 10.03 -3.57
CA VAL A 98 2.60 10.72 -4.54
C VAL A 98 1.14 10.67 -4.08
N ALA A 99 0.63 9.50 -3.66
CA ALA A 99 -0.73 9.37 -3.14
C ALA A 99 -0.96 10.31 -1.94
N GLY A 100 -0.01 10.35 -1.00
CA GLY A 100 -0.09 11.23 0.17
C GLY A 100 -0.08 12.72 -0.17
N VAL A 101 0.81 13.14 -1.08
CA VAL A 101 0.88 14.54 -1.54
C VAL A 101 -0.42 14.93 -2.25
N LEU A 102 -0.96 14.07 -3.12
CA LEU A 102 -2.23 14.33 -3.79
C LEU A 102 -3.39 14.41 -2.81
N ALA A 103 -3.42 13.53 -1.81
CA ALA A 103 -4.43 13.60 -0.75
C ALA A 103 -4.37 14.93 0.00
N LEU A 104 -3.17 15.43 0.33
CA LEU A 104 -3.01 16.75 0.96
C LEU A 104 -3.49 17.89 0.06
N ILE A 105 -3.13 17.87 -1.23
CA ILE A 105 -3.57 18.90 -2.19
C ILE A 105 -5.09 18.87 -2.34
N PHE A 106 -5.68 17.70 -2.54
CA PHE A 106 -7.13 17.54 -2.65
C PHE A 106 -7.84 17.97 -1.36
N GLY A 107 -7.32 17.55 -0.19
CA GLY A 107 -7.87 17.95 1.09
C GLY A 107 -7.91 19.47 1.26
N GLN A 108 -6.83 20.16 0.92
CA GLN A 108 -6.77 21.61 0.96
C GLN A 108 -7.77 22.28 0.00
N LEU A 109 -7.86 21.78 -1.24
CA LEU A 109 -8.78 22.33 -2.24
C LEU A 109 -10.26 22.08 -1.90
N ALA A 110 -10.56 20.92 -1.30
CA ALA A 110 -11.93 20.56 -0.90
C ALA A 110 -12.31 21.08 0.51
N GLY A 111 -11.40 21.77 1.21
CA GLY A 111 -11.64 22.23 2.57
C GLY A 111 -11.67 21.10 3.61
N ILE A 112 -11.13 19.93 3.27
CA ILE A 112 -11.04 18.78 4.17
C ILE A 112 -9.70 18.84 4.90
N ASN A 113 -9.75 19.07 6.20
CA ASN A 113 -8.57 19.28 7.04
C ASN A 113 -8.35 18.18 8.11
N GLY A 114 -9.06 17.04 7.99
CA GLY A 114 -9.02 15.94 8.95
C GLY A 114 -9.85 16.14 10.23
N TYR A 115 -10.42 17.33 10.44
CA TYR A 115 -11.43 17.57 11.47
C TYR A 115 -12.86 17.28 11.00
N ASN A 116 -13.01 16.84 9.77
CA ASN A 116 -14.30 16.58 9.13
C ASN A 116 -14.72 15.08 9.25
N VAL A 117 -13.95 14.26 9.99
CA VAL A 117 -14.25 12.84 10.22
C VAL A 117 -15.29 12.63 11.32
N SER A 118 -16.09 11.57 11.19
CA SER A 118 -17.22 11.29 12.11
C SER A 118 -16.81 11.15 13.58
N GLU A 119 -15.59 10.65 13.86
CA GLU A 119 -15.08 10.39 15.22
C GLU A 119 -14.27 11.58 15.79
N VAL A 120 -14.34 12.74 15.15
CA VAL A 120 -13.51 13.89 15.53
C VAL A 120 -13.77 14.38 16.95
N GLU A 121 -15.02 14.31 17.45
CA GLU A 121 -15.37 14.75 18.80
C GLU A 121 -14.60 13.99 19.88
N SER A 122 -14.53 12.65 19.74
CA SER A 122 -13.75 11.80 20.65
C SER A 122 -12.26 12.13 20.59
N LEU A 123 -11.73 12.38 19.39
CA LEU A 123 -10.32 12.76 19.19
C LEU A 123 -10.02 14.15 19.75
N LEU A 124 -10.94 15.12 19.63
CA LEU A 124 -10.80 16.46 20.19
C LEU A 124 -10.77 16.43 21.72
N PHE A 125 -11.63 15.61 22.32
CA PHE A 125 -11.62 15.43 23.79
C PHE A 125 -10.29 14.86 24.29
N ILE A 126 -9.74 13.84 23.59
CA ILE A 126 -8.43 13.27 23.92
C ILE A 126 -7.31 14.30 23.66
N GLY A 127 -7.41 15.04 22.56
CA GLY A 127 -6.43 16.04 22.14
C GLY A 127 -6.27 17.24 23.08
N GLN A 128 -7.24 17.46 23.99
CA GLN A 128 -7.08 18.49 25.02
C GLN A 128 -5.93 18.20 25.99
N ASN A 129 -5.61 16.94 26.21
CA ASN A 129 -4.58 16.50 27.16
C ASN A 129 -3.31 15.94 26.50
N ILE A 130 -3.33 15.75 25.17
CA ILE A 130 -2.26 15.10 24.44
C ILE A 130 -1.97 15.90 23.15
N PRO A 131 -0.71 16.19 22.80
CA PRO A 131 -0.35 16.99 21.64
C PRO A 131 -0.51 16.25 20.31
N ILE A 132 -1.70 15.67 20.05
CA ILE A 132 -1.98 14.94 18.80
C ILE A 132 -2.42 15.92 17.71
N ASN A 133 -1.78 15.86 16.55
CA ASN A 133 -2.24 16.57 15.36
C ASN A 133 -3.38 15.79 14.69
N ILE A 134 -4.61 16.03 15.10
CA ILE A 134 -5.82 15.34 14.64
C ILE A 134 -5.99 15.48 13.13
N GLY A 135 -5.78 16.70 12.59
CA GLY A 135 -5.91 16.96 11.17
C GLY A 135 -5.00 16.10 10.28
N GLY A 136 -3.82 15.71 10.79
CA GLY A 136 -2.89 14.85 10.08
C GLY A 136 -3.27 13.36 10.05
N LEU A 137 -4.16 12.91 10.94
CA LEU A 137 -4.52 11.48 11.07
C LEU A 137 -5.23 10.95 9.81
N LEU A 138 -6.13 11.72 9.23
CA LEU A 138 -6.82 11.34 7.99
C LEU A 138 -5.83 11.04 6.87
N PHE A 139 -4.89 11.94 6.63
CA PHE A 139 -3.89 11.79 5.57
C PHE A 139 -2.90 10.66 5.83
N SER A 140 -2.58 10.40 7.11
CA SER A 140 -1.76 9.25 7.49
C SER A 140 -2.48 7.92 7.23
N GLY A 141 -3.80 7.88 7.46
CA GLY A 141 -4.65 6.74 7.13
C GLY A 141 -4.62 6.41 5.63
N ILE A 142 -4.65 7.43 4.77
CA ILE A 142 -4.55 7.28 3.31
C ILE A 142 -3.20 6.67 2.91
N LEU A 143 -2.09 7.13 3.49
CA LEU A 143 -0.77 6.56 3.21
C LEU A 143 -0.69 5.08 3.58
N ILE A 144 -1.16 4.72 4.76
CA ILE A 144 -1.11 3.34 5.26
C ILE A 144 -2.03 2.41 4.46
N SER A 145 -3.25 2.87 4.12
CA SER A 145 -4.21 2.06 3.39
C SER A 145 -3.81 1.81 1.93
N THR A 146 -3.16 2.78 1.29
CA THR A 146 -2.69 2.64 -0.10
C THR A 146 -1.40 1.83 -0.22
N LEU A 147 -0.62 1.71 0.86
CA LEU A 147 0.66 1.02 0.87
C LEU A 147 0.58 -0.40 0.30
N GLY A 148 -0.40 -1.20 0.73
CA GLY A 148 -0.53 -2.59 0.30
C GLY A 148 -0.66 -2.71 -1.21
N ALA A 149 -1.61 -1.99 -1.80
CA ALA A 149 -1.88 -2.04 -3.24
C ALA A 149 -0.71 -1.51 -4.08
N VAL A 150 -0.06 -0.42 -3.65
CA VAL A 150 1.11 0.15 -4.32
C VAL A 150 2.31 -0.80 -4.24
N MET A 151 2.52 -1.45 -3.08
CA MET A 151 3.61 -2.41 -2.87
C MET A 151 3.44 -3.65 -3.75
N ASP A 152 2.22 -4.18 -3.85
CA ASP A 152 1.93 -5.36 -4.68
C ASP A 152 2.20 -5.08 -6.16
N VAL A 153 1.79 -3.92 -6.67
CA VAL A 153 2.07 -3.50 -8.04
C VAL A 153 3.57 -3.31 -8.27
N GLY A 154 4.25 -2.59 -7.37
CA GLY A 154 5.70 -2.35 -7.48
C GLY A 154 6.51 -3.65 -7.49
N MET A 155 6.19 -4.57 -6.57
CA MET A 155 6.90 -5.85 -6.45
C MET A 155 6.62 -6.79 -7.62
N SER A 156 5.36 -6.94 -8.02
CA SER A 156 4.97 -7.81 -9.14
C SER A 156 5.57 -7.32 -10.45
N LEU A 157 5.56 -6.01 -10.68
CA LEU A 157 6.13 -5.41 -11.87
C LEU A 157 7.65 -5.57 -11.95
N ALA A 158 8.35 -5.30 -10.85
CA ALA A 158 9.80 -5.49 -10.77
C ALA A 158 10.19 -6.96 -10.99
N SER A 159 9.43 -7.90 -10.42
CA SER A 159 9.66 -9.34 -10.59
C SER A 159 9.40 -9.79 -12.02
N THR A 160 8.35 -9.28 -12.67
CA THR A 160 8.04 -9.62 -14.07
C THR A 160 9.11 -9.11 -15.03
N ILE A 161 9.60 -7.88 -14.85
CA ILE A 161 10.67 -7.32 -15.69
C ILE A 161 11.98 -8.10 -15.51
N ASP A 162 12.29 -8.49 -14.27
CA ASP A 162 13.45 -9.33 -13.96
C ASP A 162 13.37 -10.69 -14.68
N GLU A 163 12.22 -11.37 -14.60
CA GLU A 163 11.98 -12.64 -15.29
C GLU A 163 12.05 -12.53 -16.81
N ILE A 164 11.51 -11.44 -17.40
CA ILE A 164 11.63 -11.19 -18.84
C ILE A 164 13.10 -11.01 -19.24
N HIS A 165 13.88 -10.31 -18.43
CA HIS A 165 15.29 -10.11 -18.68
C HIS A 165 16.10 -11.42 -18.56
N GLU A 166 15.82 -12.25 -17.57
CA GLU A 166 16.47 -13.59 -17.41
C GLU A 166 16.22 -14.48 -18.62
N LYS A 167 14.98 -14.51 -19.14
CA LYS A 167 14.61 -15.30 -20.33
C LYS A 167 15.17 -14.73 -21.64
N LYS A 168 15.36 -13.41 -21.72
CA LYS A 168 15.85 -12.73 -22.92
C LYS A 168 16.82 -11.60 -22.57
N PRO A 169 18.09 -11.91 -22.28
CA PRO A 169 19.08 -10.94 -21.79
C PRO A 169 19.45 -9.84 -22.82
N GLY A 170 19.17 -10.09 -24.11
CA GLY A 170 19.47 -9.16 -25.21
C GLY A 170 18.58 -7.91 -25.28
N LEU A 171 17.44 -7.87 -24.57
CA LEU A 171 16.51 -6.75 -24.63
C LEU A 171 17.15 -5.44 -24.16
N SER A 172 16.83 -4.36 -24.84
CA SER A 172 17.22 -2.98 -24.47
C SER A 172 16.42 -2.48 -23.26
N VAL A 173 16.90 -1.40 -22.60
CA VAL A 173 16.17 -0.74 -21.51
C VAL A 173 14.77 -0.30 -21.98
N SER A 174 14.66 0.22 -23.22
CA SER A 174 13.39 0.66 -23.77
C SER A 174 12.39 -0.49 -23.97
N GLU A 175 12.85 -1.65 -24.43
CA GLU A 175 12.02 -2.84 -24.61
C GLU A 175 11.56 -3.40 -23.26
N LEU A 176 12.45 -3.46 -22.28
CA LEU A 176 12.10 -3.88 -20.90
C LEU A 176 11.08 -2.92 -20.26
N PHE A 177 11.29 -1.61 -20.42
CA PHE A 177 10.36 -0.58 -19.96
C PHE A 177 8.98 -0.76 -20.61
N ARG A 178 8.93 -0.91 -21.95
CA ARG A 178 7.68 -1.10 -22.68
C ARG A 178 6.95 -2.38 -22.26
N SER A 179 7.68 -3.46 -22.03
CA SER A 179 7.11 -4.71 -21.49
C SER A 179 6.53 -4.49 -20.10
N GLY A 180 7.24 -3.77 -19.24
CA GLY A 180 6.75 -3.40 -17.90
C GLY A 180 5.47 -2.55 -17.97
N ILE A 181 5.41 -1.56 -18.84
CA ILE A 181 4.19 -0.75 -19.04
C ILE A 181 3.02 -1.60 -19.53
N ASN A 182 3.24 -2.54 -20.44
CA ASN A 182 2.16 -3.40 -20.93
C ASN A 182 1.57 -4.27 -19.82
N VAL A 183 2.41 -4.94 -19.03
CA VAL A 183 1.95 -5.73 -17.86
C VAL A 183 1.33 -4.81 -16.80
N GLY A 184 1.93 -3.66 -16.55
CA GLY A 184 1.46 -2.70 -15.56
C GLY A 184 0.08 -2.11 -15.88
N ARG A 185 -0.31 -2.01 -17.16
CA ARG A 185 -1.65 -1.56 -17.55
C ARG A 185 -2.75 -2.47 -17.04
N ASP A 186 -2.55 -3.78 -17.13
CA ASP A 186 -3.51 -4.76 -16.64
C ASP A 186 -3.59 -4.71 -15.10
N MET A 187 -2.43 -4.63 -14.46
CA MET A 187 -2.34 -4.57 -13.00
C MET A 187 -2.95 -3.29 -12.42
N MET A 188 -2.65 -2.12 -13.00
CA MET A 188 -3.18 -0.86 -12.45
C MET A 188 -4.70 -0.80 -12.54
N GLY A 189 -5.31 -1.34 -13.58
CA GLY A 189 -6.77 -1.37 -13.72
C GLY A 189 -7.43 -2.20 -12.62
N THR A 190 -6.96 -3.42 -12.39
CA THR A 190 -7.52 -4.32 -11.37
C THR A 190 -7.26 -3.81 -9.95
N MET A 191 -6.05 -3.35 -9.65
CA MET A 191 -5.70 -2.85 -8.31
C MET A 191 -6.40 -1.53 -7.97
N SER A 192 -6.56 -0.62 -8.94
CA SER A 192 -7.33 0.61 -8.76
C SER A 192 -8.79 0.32 -8.42
N ASN A 193 -9.41 -0.61 -9.16
CA ASN A 193 -10.79 -1.02 -8.88
C ASN A 193 -10.92 -1.66 -7.48
N THR A 194 -10.00 -2.56 -7.12
CA THR A 194 -9.98 -3.19 -5.80
C THR A 194 -9.84 -2.16 -4.68
N LEU A 195 -8.96 -1.18 -4.83
CA LEU A 195 -8.75 -0.14 -3.83
C LEU A 195 -10.00 0.74 -3.64
N ILE A 196 -10.61 1.19 -4.74
CA ILE A 196 -11.85 1.98 -4.69
C ILE A 196 -12.98 1.18 -4.03
N LEU A 197 -13.16 -0.09 -4.41
CA LEU A 197 -14.19 -0.94 -3.83
C LEU A 197 -13.94 -1.24 -2.35
N ALA A 198 -12.69 -1.33 -1.91
CA ALA A 198 -12.35 -1.50 -0.50
C ALA A 198 -12.77 -0.28 0.32
N PHE A 199 -12.54 0.94 -0.16
CA PHE A 199 -13.00 2.16 0.52
C PHE A 199 -14.53 2.26 0.52
N VAL A 200 -15.18 2.11 -0.63
CA VAL A 200 -16.65 2.13 -0.73
C VAL A 200 -17.27 1.06 0.18
N GLY A 201 -16.70 -0.15 0.19
CA GLY A 201 -17.18 -1.24 1.06
C GLY A 201 -17.00 -0.94 2.55
N GLY A 202 -15.89 -0.30 2.94
CA GLY A 202 -15.66 0.16 4.32
C GLY A 202 -16.68 1.21 4.77
N SER A 203 -17.12 2.07 3.87
CA SER A 203 -18.03 3.19 4.16
C SER A 203 -19.48 2.92 3.79
N ILE A 204 -19.86 1.69 3.45
CA ILE A 204 -21.19 1.34 2.95
C ILE A 204 -22.33 1.76 3.91
N VAL A 205 -22.10 1.67 5.23
CA VAL A 205 -23.09 2.06 6.23
C VAL A 205 -23.31 3.58 6.20
N THR A 206 -22.23 4.37 6.14
CA THR A 206 -22.31 5.83 6.07
C THR A 206 -22.99 6.29 4.79
N LEU A 207 -22.63 5.69 3.65
CA LEU A 207 -23.27 5.96 2.36
C LEU A 207 -24.76 5.62 2.36
N MET A 208 -25.16 4.54 3.04
CA MET A 208 -26.57 4.16 3.18
C MET A 208 -27.34 5.14 4.04
N ILE A 209 -26.72 5.67 5.11
CA ILE A 209 -27.33 6.71 5.93
C ILE A 209 -27.55 7.98 5.11
N ASP A 210 -26.55 8.43 4.37
CA ASP A 210 -26.63 9.61 3.51
C ASP A 210 -27.72 9.44 2.44
N TYR A 211 -27.87 8.22 1.88
CA TYR A 211 -28.93 7.89 0.94
C TYR A 211 -30.32 7.94 1.58
N CYS A 212 -30.47 7.42 2.80
CA CYS A 212 -31.76 7.43 3.51
C CYS A 212 -32.24 8.83 3.91
N TYR A 213 -31.32 9.80 4.02
CA TYR A 213 -31.70 11.21 4.27
C TYR A 213 -32.25 11.91 3.03
N ASP A 214 -32.38 11.22 1.90
CA ASP A 214 -32.89 11.75 0.61
C ASP A 214 -32.18 13.06 0.20
N LEU A 215 -30.87 13.06 0.39
CA LEU A 215 -30.06 14.22 0.06
C LEU A 215 -30.06 14.45 -1.45
N SER A 216 -30.20 15.71 -1.88
CA SER A 216 -30.02 16.06 -3.28
C SER A 216 -28.61 15.69 -3.75
N TYR A 217 -28.44 15.39 -5.05
CA TYR A 217 -27.13 15.07 -5.62
C TYR A 217 -26.04 16.08 -5.24
N TYR A 218 -26.39 17.37 -5.23
CA TYR A 218 -25.47 18.44 -4.84
C TYR A 218 -25.05 18.34 -3.37
N GLN A 219 -25.97 18.06 -2.47
CA GLN A 219 -25.68 17.87 -1.04
C GLN A 219 -24.86 16.60 -0.81
N LEU A 220 -25.19 15.53 -1.51
CA LEU A 220 -24.50 14.24 -1.41
C LEU A 220 -23.02 14.37 -1.79
N ILE A 221 -22.73 14.94 -2.97
CA ILE A 221 -21.34 15.07 -3.46
C ILE A 221 -20.50 16.06 -2.65
N ASN A 222 -21.13 17.00 -1.95
CA ASN A 222 -20.46 17.94 -1.06
C ASN A 222 -20.45 17.48 0.40
N SER A 223 -20.96 16.30 0.72
CA SER A 223 -20.85 15.76 2.08
C SER A 223 -19.40 15.41 2.40
N ASN A 224 -18.97 15.72 3.62
CA ASN A 224 -17.59 15.46 4.05
C ASN A 224 -17.22 13.98 3.91
N ASN A 225 -18.13 13.06 4.26
CA ASN A 225 -17.90 11.64 4.20
C ASN A 225 -17.58 11.17 2.77
N ILE A 226 -18.41 11.56 1.80
CA ILE A 226 -18.24 11.20 0.39
C ILE A 226 -16.98 11.85 -0.19
N CYS A 227 -16.72 13.12 0.12
CA CYS A 227 -15.50 13.78 -0.31
C CYS A 227 -14.24 13.07 0.22
N ILE A 228 -14.24 12.62 1.47
CA ILE A 228 -13.13 11.87 2.06
C ILE A 228 -12.91 10.55 1.33
N GLU A 229 -13.98 9.78 1.07
CA GLU A 229 -13.89 8.50 0.36
C GLU A 229 -13.38 8.67 -1.08
N ILE A 230 -13.89 9.66 -1.80
CA ILE A 230 -13.41 9.99 -3.14
C ILE A 230 -11.92 10.39 -3.10
N MET A 231 -11.53 11.21 -2.15
CA MET A 231 -10.14 11.65 -1.98
C MET A 231 -9.21 10.45 -1.70
N GLN A 232 -9.60 9.56 -0.80
CA GLN A 232 -8.83 8.36 -0.47
C GLN A 232 -8.68 7.44 -1.69
N GLY A 233 -9.81 7.11 -2.32
CA GLY A 233 -9.84 6.24 -3.49
C GLY A 233 -9.02 6.78 -4.66
N LEU A 234 -9.24 8.04 -5.05
CA LEU A 234 -8.57 8.64 -6.20
C LEU A 234 -7.08 8.92 -5.94
N SER A 235 -6.72 9.45 -4.77
CA SER A 235 -5.31 9.69 -4.44
C SER A 235 -4.50 8.40 -4.43
N GLY A 236 -5.05 7.34 -3.83
CA GLY A 236 -4.43 6.02 -3.82
C GLY A 236 -4.29 5.41 -5.21
N THR A 237 -5.34 5.49 -6.03
CA THR A 237 -5.29 4.94 -7.41
C THR A 237 -4.33 5.70 -8.30
N ILE A 238 -4.21 7.02 -8.19
CA ILE A 238 -3.20 7.79 -8.91
C ILE A 238 -1.78 7.36 -8.46
N GLY A 239 -1.59 7.10 -7.16
CA GLY A 239 -0.35 6.53 -6.64
C GLY A 239 0.00 5.19 -7.30
N ILE A 240 -0.97 4.27 -7.44
CA ILE A 240 -0.80 3.00 -8.15
C ILE A 240 -0.42 3.23 -9.62
N VAL A 241 -1.16 4.09 -10.33
CA VAL A 241 -0.93 4.39 -11.75
C VAL A 241 0.47 4.94 -11.99
N LEU A 242 0.95 5.85 -11.14
CA LEU A 242 2.29 6.45 -11.27
C LEU A 242 3.42 5.51 -10.81
N THR A 243 3.13 4.55 -9.96
CA THR A 243 4.09 3.49 -9.58
C THR A 243 4.49 2.66 -10.80
N VAL A 244 3.58 2.40 -11.74
CA VAL A 244 3.85 1.56 -12.91
C VAL A 244 4.99 2.10 -13.79
N PRO A 245 4.94 3.32 -14.33
CA PRO A 245 6.03 3.84 -15.15
C PRO A 245 7.32 4.03 -14.36
N PHE A 246 7.24 4.47 -13.13
CA PHE A 246 8.42 4.70 -12.30
C PHE A 246 9.16 3.40 -11.98
N THR A 247 8.46 2.37 -11.49
CA THR A 247 9.05 1.05 -11.19
C THR A 247 9.56 0.38 -12.46
N SER A 248 8.82 0.45 -13.57
CA SER A 248 9.24 -0.14 -14.85
C SER A 248 10.55 0.46 -15.34
N LEU A 249 10.67 1.79 -15.32
CA LEU A 249 11.88 2.48 -15.74
C LEU A 249 13.05 2.14 -14.82
N LEU A 250 12.84 2.25 -13.52
CA LEU A 250 13.89 2.02 -12.54
C LEU A 250 14.42 0.59 -12.60
N THR A 251 13.51 -0.39 -12.69
CA THR A 251 13.87 -1.82 -12.78
C THR A 251 14.66 -2.09 -14.07
N ALA A 252 14.19 -1.61 -15.22
CA ALA A 252 14.86 -1.80 -16.51
C ALA A 252 16.29 -1.21 -16.51
N VAL A 253 16.47 -0.01 -15.95
CA VAL A 253 17.77 0.65 -15.87
C VAL A 253 18.70 -0.07 -14.88
N MET A 254 18.20 -0.43 -13.69
CA MET A 254 19.01 -1.05 -12.65
C MET A 254 19.49 -2.44 -13.06
N ILE A 255 18.62 -3.27 -13.64
CA ILE A 255 18.96 -4.62 -14.11
C ILE A 255 20.08 -4.53 -15.17
N LYS A 256 19.95 -3.67 -16.17
CA LYS A 256 20.98 -3.51 -17.21
C LYS A 256 22.31 -3.00 -16.64
N LYS A 257 22.28 -2.07 -15.71
CA LYS A 257 23.49 -1.56 -15.06
C LYS A 257 24.19 -2.63 -14.21
N TYR A 258 23.42 -3.46 -13.53
CA TYR A 258 23.93 -4.55 -12.70
C TYR A 258 24.60 -5.63 -13.54
N HIS A 259 23.95 -6.10 -14.61
CA HIS A 259 24.51 -7.12 -15.51
C HIS A 259 25.72 -6.62 -16.30
N LYS A 260 25.79 -5.33 -16.62
CA LYS A 260 27.00 -4.74 -17.23
C LYS A 260 28.22 -4.79 -16.31
N LYS A 261 28.00 -4.73 -14.98
CA LYS A 261 29.06 -4.81 -13.98
C LYS A 261 29.49 -6.27 -13.64
N HIS A 262 28.60 -7.25 -13.88
CA HIS A 262 28.80 -8.66 -13.50
C HIS A 262 28.50 -9.60 -14.68
N PRO A 263 29.28 -9.56 -15.78
CA PRO A 263 28.99 -10.35 -16.98
C PRO A 263 29.07 -11.87 -16.78
N CYS A 264 29.77 -12.33 -15.76
CA CYS A 264 29.95 -13.78 -15.49
C CYS A 264 28.72 -14.52 -14.94
N LEU A 265 27.67 -13.81 -14.51
CA LEU A 265 26.47 -14.44 -13.95
C LEU A 265 25.52 -15.04 -15.01
N LEU A 266 25.74 -14.72 -16.28
CA LEU A 266 24.93 -15.21 -17.40
C LEU A 266 25.28 -16.64 -17.87
N TYR A 267 26.39 -17.23 -17.39
CA TYR A 267 26.94 -18.50 -17.91
C TYR A 267 26.79 -19.70 -16.95
N THR A 268 26.07 -19.61 -15.86
CA THR A 268 26.01 -20.69 -14.84
C THR A 268 24.74 -21.55 -14.86
N SER A 269 23.95 -21.53 -15.93
CA SER A 269 22.88 -22.52 -16.12
C SER A 269 23.43 -23.60 -17.07
N PRO A 270 23.66 -24.86 -16.60
CA PRO A 270 24.04 -25.93 -17.49
C PRO A 270 22.94 -26.16 -18.51
N SER A 271 23.33 -26.27 -19.78
CA SER A 271 22.43 -26.64 -20.86
C SER A 271 21.84 -28.02 -20.61
N PRO A 272 20.54 -28.27 -20.84
CA PRO A 272 19.93 -29.61 -20.73
C PRO A 272 20.45 -30.61 -21.75
N ARG A 273 21.48 -30.31 -22.52
CA ARG A 273 22.08 -31.18 -23.55
C ARG A 273 23.34 -31.89 -23.09
N ASP A 274 23.79 -31.68 -21.86
CA ASP A 274 25.03 -32.33 -21.33
C ASP A 274 24.73 -33.39 -20.26
N SER A 275 23.53 -33.97 -20.31
CA SER A 275 23.15 -35.15 -19.51
C SER A 275 22.64 -36.27 -20.40
#